data_4ea2bc21926de69cda355b1cc6ff1cec
#
_entry.id   4ea2bc21926de69cda355b1cc6ff1cec
#
_cell.length_a   1.000
_cell.length_b   1.000
_cell.length_c   1.000
_cell.angle_alpha   90.00
_cell.angle_beta   90.00
_cell.angle_gamma   90.00
#
_symmetry.space_group_name_H-M   'P 1'
#
loop_
_entity.id
_entity.type
_entity.pdbx_description
1 polymer ?
#
loop_
_entity_poly.entity_id
_entity_poly.type
_entity_poly.pdbx_seq_one_letter_code
_entity_poly.pdbx_strand_id
1 'polypeptide(L)'
;MLGIRERRREGEGEGEGKGEVRGRGPERGEGTARARPAGRWLWGVGTVLLVLAVHSNWHLASAAWLFPVFLLRYSRLRPARRGLLRVGCALGLAQLVWLISTGMVFVPSVLAVFAVLAVVQTLPFAADRLVAARSGSVCSTLVYPVVLVCGECLFTQLANFGDYGVLGFTQHGFLPLVQLASVTGVYGVSFVVAWTASVAHWAWGRGFRWREIRRGALVWAGVTALVLGAGGVRLVCFAPTTDTVRVAGISAGRAAERATERALHTAGQELWRPRNLVRADPRRVRAALAPVADDLVAATDREARAGARIVVWPETQAGVLADGRQRLLGRVAEIARKRRAYVNTAFALYTPQPPYVRNVAALVTPEGKVARTYDKTHPTPMEPMTPGKGAVPVTGSPYGRLATVICYDADFPGLMRQAADQDTALIMVPANDWAGFESLHAQRAVFRSVEYGYAMVRQSVHGVATAVDHQGRIRGMADYFTADRQTLVSEVPVQPRTDTLYSRTGDLFALLCAGGTLLVVALGVRGRRARAGVPGAGGDRP
;
A
#
# COMPACT_ATOMS: atom_id res chain seq x y z
N MET A 1 7.24 -24.37 63.54
CA MET A 1 8.40 -24.95 64.22
C MET A 1 9.56 -24.01 64.00
N LEU A 2 9.82 -23.27 65.06
CA LEU A 2 11.07 -23.16 65.84
C LEU A 2 12.23 -22.54 65.04
N GLY A 3 12.90 -21.45 65.41
CA GLY A 3 12.94 -20.70 66.66
C GLY A 3 14.05 -19.64 66.60
N ILE A 4 13.74 -18.54 67.11
CA ILE A 4 14.41 -17.51 67.92
C ILE A 4 15.89 -17.78 68.27
N ARG A 5 16.77 -16.73 68.15
CA ARG A 5 17.50 -16.14 69.30
C ARG A 5 18.28 -14.87 68.97
N GLU A 6 17.90 -13.79 69.68
CA GLU A 6 18.69 -12.60 69.98
C GLU A 6 19.99 -12.90 70.72
N ARG A 7 20.98 -12.00 70.59
CA ARG A 7 21.73 -11.49 71.79
C ARG A 7 22.35 -10.12 71.49
N ARG A 8 21.98 -9.17 72.33
CA ARG A 8 22.69 -7.93 72.67
C ARG A 8 24.03 -8.18 73.30
N ARG A 9 24.97 -7.28 73.16
CA ARG A 9 25.74 -6.68 74.28
C ARG A 9 26.40 -5.37 73.92
N GLU A 10 26.25 -4.45 74.85
CA GLU A 10 26.76 -3.09 74.96
C GLU A 10 28.27 -3.11 75.35
N GLY A 11 28.94 -1.98 75.13
CA GLY A 11 30.27 -1.72 75.63
C GLY A 11 30.73 -0.30 75.31
N GLU A 12 30.63 0.60 76.28
CA GLU A 12 31.09 1.99 76.27
C GLU A 12 32.62 2.12 76.27
N GLY A 13 33.13 3.29 75.81
CA GLY A 13 34.53 3.62 75.91
C GLY A 13 34.82 5.04 75.34
N GLU A 14 34.86 6.04 76.28
CA GLU A 14 35.25 7.43 76.03
C GLU A 14 36.73 7.56 75.66
N GLY A 15 37.05 8.58 74.84
CA GLY A 15 38.43 8.97 74.52
C GLY A 15 38.50 10.31 73.79
N GLU A 16 38.71 11.41 74.52
CA GLU A 16 38.99 12.74 73.94
C GLU A 16 40.31 12.79 73.17
N GLY A 17 40.32 13.55 72.04
CA GLY A 17 41.52 13.91 71.31
C GLY A 17 41.30 15.08 70.36
N LYS A 18 41.69 16.30 70.80
CA LYS A 18 41.79 17.52 69.99
C LYS A 18 42.82 17.37 68.89
N GLY A 19 42.49 17.82 67.65
CA GLY A 19 43.46 17.95 66.59
C GLY A 19 42.92 18.52 65.26
N GLU A 20 43.26 19.77 65.02
CA GLU A 20 43.48 20.47 63.73
C GLU A 20 42.45 20.44 62.62
N VAL A 21 41.85 21.62 62.42
CA VAL A 21 41.12 22.04 61.21
C VAL A 21 42.10 22.24 60.07
N ARG A 22 42.12 21.40 59.05
CA ARG A 22 42.61 21.67 57.70
C ARG A 22 41.47 21.66 56.71
N GLY A 23 41.20 22.84 56.13
CA GLY A 23 40.19 23.06 55.09
C GLY A 23 40.42 22.17 53.89
N ARG A 24 39.47 21.32 53.55
CA ARG A 24 39.30 20.68 52.25
C ARG A 24 38.23 21.46 51.49
N GLY A 25 38.67 22.05 50.34
CA GLY A 25 37.80 22.69 49.38
C GLY A 25 36.73 21.71 48.87
N PRO A 26 35.62 22.19 48.29
CA PRO A 26 34.55 21.36 47.79
C PRO A 26 35.06 20.53 46.60
N GLU A 27 35.20 19.24 46.77
CA GLU A 27 35.32 18.29 45.68
C GLU A 27 34.08 18.44 44.82
N ARG A 28 34.27 18.99 43.61
CA ARG A 28 33.31 18.92 42.53
C ARG A 28 33.15 17.44 42.18
N GLY A 29 32.22 16.78 42.83
CA GLY A 29 31.73 15.50 42.38
C GLY A 29 31.13 15.68 40.98
N GLU A 30 31.92 15.47 39.94
CA GLU A 30 31.42 15.16 38.60
C GLU A 30 30.64 13.84 38.67
N GLY A 31 29.42 13.93 39.17
CA GLY A 31 28.40 12.95 38.94
C GLY A 31 28.11 12.90 37.45
N THR A 32 28.90 12.14 36.72
CA THR A 32 28.47 11.65 35.42
C THR A 32 27.20 10.85 35.62
N ALA A 33 26.07 11.54 35.60
CA ALA A 33 24.76 10.93 35.54
C ALA A 33 24.81 10.01 34.31
N ARG A 34 25.10 8.73 34.52
CA ARG A 34 24.94 7.69 33.50
C ARG A 34 23.54 7.86 32.95
N ALA A 35 23.46 8.49 31.75
CA ALA A 35 22.21 8.69 31.03
C ALA A 35 21.53 7.32 30.97
N ARG A 36 20.44 7.21 31.73
CA ARG A 36 19.60 6.01 31.81
C ARG A 36 19.41 5.43 30.41
N PRO A 37 19.38 4.11 30.22
CA PRO A 37 19.07 3.46 28.94
C PRO A 37 17.63 3.72 28.48
N ALA A 38 16.98 4.71 29.09
CA ALA A 38 15.62 5.16 28.82
C ALA A 38 15.46 5.53 27.34
N GLY A 39 14.81 4.68 26.58
CA GLY A 39 14.42 4.94 25.20
C GLY A 39 14.81 3.89 24.16
N ARG A 40 15.66 2.92 24.46
CA ARG A 40 15.95 1.82 23.50
C ARG A 40 14.70 1.00 23.19
N TRP A 41 13.88 0.75 24.18
CA TRP A 41 12.62 0.04 24.04
C TRP A 41 11.64 0.78 23.12
N LEU A 42 11.61 2.13 23.14
CA LEU A 42 10.78 2.92 22.22
C LEU A 42 11.11 2.66 20.77
N TRP A 43 12.41 2.60 20.45
CA TRP A 43 12.86 2.25 19.12
C TRP A 43 12.50 0.82 18.74
N GLY A 44 12.71 -0.15 19.64
CA GLY A 44 12.38 -1.56 19.42
C GLY A 44 10.88 -1.75 19.21
N VAL A 45 10.03 -1.24 20.10
CA VAL A 45 8.56 -1.31 19.98
C VAL A 45 8.09 -0.61 18.69
N GLY A 46 8.60 0.61 18.42
CA GLY A 46 8.24 1.34 17.20
C GLY A 46 8.62 0.59 15.93
N THR A 47 9.78 -0.09 15.92
CA THR A 47 10.24 -0.90 14.77
C THR A 47 9.39 -2.15 14.58
N VAL A 48 9.07 -2.88 15.65
CA VAL A 48 8.19 -4.06 15.58
C VAL A 48 6.80 -3.67 15.08
N LEU A 49 6.21 -2.60 15.64
CA LEU A 49 4.91 -2.11 15.18
C LEU A 49 4.96 -1.66 13.71
N LEU A 50 6.05 -1.03 13.27
CA LEU A 50 6.23 -0.65 11.87
C LEU A 50 6.25 -1.88 10.96
N VAL A 51 7.02 -2.91 11.31
CA VAL A 51 7.03 -4.18 10.55
C VAL A 51 5.64 -4.79 10.47
N LEU A 52 4.92 -4.85 11.59
CA LEU A 52 3.54 -5.38 11.64
C LEU A 52 2.55 -4.51 10.84
N ALA A 53 2.79 -3.21 10.72
CA ALA A 53 1.91 -2.31 9.97
C ALA A 53 2.07 -2.44 8.45
N VAL A 54 3.29 -2.74 7.96
CA VAL A 54 3.59 -2.71 6.52
C VAL A 54 3.78 -4.10 5.90
N HIS A 55 3.75 -5.16 6.70
CA HIS A 55 3.94 -6.53 6.21
C HIS A 55 2.73 -6.99 5.39
N SER A 56 2.96 -7.64 4.26
CA SER A 56 1.90 -8.07 3.34
C SER A 56 0.95 -9.11 3.94
N ASN A 57 1.49 -10.12 4.64
CA ASN A 57 0.72 -11.26 5.12
C ASN A 57 0.26 -11.13 6.57
N TRP A 58 0.97 -10.32 7.38
CA TRP A 58 0.69 -10.13 8.81
C TRP A 58 0.32 -8.68 9.13
N HIS A 59 -0.39 -8.07 8.23
CA HIS A 59 -0.78 -6.69 8.34
C HIS A 59 -1.69 -6.44 9.56
N LEU A 60 -1.21 -5.59 10.46
CA LEU A 60 -1.95 -5.12 11.62
C LEU A 60 -2.24 -3.62 11.48
N ALA A 61 -3.46 -3.28 11.05
CA ALA A 61 -3.88 -1.90 10.78
C ALA A 61 -3.66 -0.95 11.99
N SER A 62 -3.92 -1.41 13.22
CA SER A 62 -3.71 -0.63 14.44
C SER A 62 -2.24 -0.28 14.70
N ALA A 63 -1.30 -1.10 14.23
CA ALA A 63 0.12 -0.83 14.38
C ALA A 63 0.56 0.43 13.59
N ALA A 64 -0.13 0.75 12.49
CA ALA A 64 0.10 1.97 11.71
C ALA A 64 -0.19 3.26 12.50
N TRP A 65 -1.16 3.23 13.42
CA TRP A 65 -1.49 4.36 14.29
C TRP A 65 -0.47 4.55 15.43
N LEU A 66 0.21 3.48 15.82
CA LEU A 66 1.04 3.44 17.02
C LEU A 66 2.53 3.60 16.72
N PHE A 67 3.07 2.96 15.67
CA PHE A 67 4.52 2.99 15.44
C PHE A 67 5.10 4.41 15.35
N PRO A 68 4.42 5.42 14.74
CA PRO A 68 5.00 6.74 14.64
C PRO A 68 5.08 7.44 16.00
N VAL A 69 4.16 7.14 16.95
CA VAL A 69 4.20 7.69 18.31
C VAL A 69 5.52 7.35 18.99
N PHE A 70 5.92 6.07 18.94
CA PHE A 70 7.14 5.58 19.57
C PHE A 70 8.40 6.10 18.87
N LEU A 71 8.42 6.09 17.53
CA LEU A 71 9.56 6.57 16.75
C LEU A 71 9.74 8.10 16.86
N LEU A 72 8.65 8.89 16.88
CA LEU A 72 8.69 10.33 17.14
C LEU A 72 9.26 10.62 18.55
N ARG A 73 8.76 9.90 19.56
CA ARG A 73 9.26 10.03 20.93
C ARG A 73 10.74 9.70 21.02
N TYR A 74 11.11 8.56 20.43
CA TYR A 74 12.52 8.14 20.38
C TYR A 74 13.41 9.18 19.70
N SER A 75 13.00 9.67 18.52
CA SER A 75 13.76 10.66 17.77
C SER A 75 14.06 11.91 18.61
N ARG A 76 13.08 12.41 19.36
CA ARG A 76 13.22 13.62 20.20
C ARG A 76 14.08 13.42 21.45
N LEU A 77 14.12 12.21 22.02
CA LEU A 77 14.91 11.89 23.21
C LEU A 77 16.41 11.69 22.94
N ARG A 78 16.84 11.66 21.67
CA ARG A 78 18.24 11.41 21.28
C ARG A 78 18.83 12.62 20.56
N PRO A 79 20.19 12.75 20.48
CA PRO A 79 20.82 13.73 19.61
C PRO A 79 20.30 13.59 18.17
N ALA A 80 20.09 14.70 17.45
CA ALA A 80 19.40 14.73 16.17
C ALA A 80 19.93 13.68 15.18
N ARG A 81 21.26 13.70 14.93
CA ARG A 81 21.91 12.78 14.01
C ARG A 81 21.67 11.31 14.39
N ARG A 82 21.86 10.94 15.67
CA ARG A 82 21.69 9.55 16.12
C ARG A 82 20.23 9.13 16.16
N GLY A 83 19.31 10.04 16.52
CA GLY A 83 17.87 9.77 16.55
C GLY A 83 17.33 9.49 15.16
N LEU A 84 17.62 10.36 14.17
CA LEU A 84 17.16 10.23 12.80
C LEU A 84 17.79 9.02 12.08
N LEU A 85 19.12 8.80 12.27
CA LEU A 85 19.77 7.63 11.70
C LEU A 85 19.09 6.32 12.15
N ARG A 86 18.78 6.19 13.44
CA ARG A 86 18.11 4.97 13.94
C ARG A 86 16.66 4.85 13.47
N VAL A 87 15.95 5.96 13.32
CA VAL A 87 14.61 5.94 12.68
C VAL A 87 14.73 5.48 11.23
N GLY A 88 15.69 6.00 10.47
CA GLY A 88 15.99 5.54 9.12
C GLY A 88 16.35 4.04 9.07
N CYS A 89 17.15 3.56 10.04
CA CYS A 89 17.44 2.12 10.17
C CYS A 89 16.18 1.29 10.46
N ALA A 90 15.24 1.79 11.29
CA ALA A 90 13.97 1.10 11.55
C ALA A 90 13.11 0.99 10.29
N LEU A 91 13.02 2.10 9.53
CA LEU A 91 12.31 2.15 8.25
C LEU A 91 12.94 1.22 7.22
N GLY A 92 14.27 1.28 7.06
CA GLY A 92 15.02 0.39 6.17
C GLY A 92 14.89 -1.09 6.55
N LEU A 93 14.90 -1.41 7.85
CA LEU A 93 14.70 -2.77 8.34
C LEU A 93 13.29 -3.29 8.03
N ALA A 94 12.25 -2.48 8.25
CA ALA A 94 10.88 -2.87 7.91
C ALA A 94 10.71 -3.13 6.41
N GLN A 95 11.32 -2.29 5.58
CA GLN A 95 11.32 -2.49 4.12
C GLN A 95 12.12 -3.71 3.69
N LEU A 96 13.27 -3.96 4.34
CA LEU A 96 14.06 -5.16 4.06
C LEU A 96 13.28 -6.44 4.43
N VAL A 97 12.59 -6.46 5.57
CA VAL A 97 11.70 -7.57 5.96
C VAL A 97 10.61 -7.78 4.91
N TRP A 98 9.99 -6.69 4.44
CA TRP A 98 8.98 -6.74 3.38
C TRP A 98 9.57 -7.29 2.07
N LEU A 99 10.73 -6.80 1.62
CA LEU A 99 11.41 -7.26 0.39
C LEU A 99 11.78 -8.74 0.45
N ILE A 100 12.21 -9.22 1.63
CA ILE A 100 12.52 -10.64 1.83
C ILE A 100 11.22 -11.48 1.76
N SER A 101 10.16 -11.05 2.45
CA SER A 101 8.89 -11.78 2.50
C SER A 101 8.19 -11.85 1.14
N THR A 102 8.40 -10.86 0.29
CA THR A 102 7.84 -10.80 -1.08
C THR A 102 8.78 -11.37 -2.15
N GLY A 103 9.98 -11.83 -1.79
CA GLY A 103 10.98 -12.32 -2.75
C GLY A 103 11.63 -11.23 -3.63
N MET A 104 11.31 -9.97 -3.39
CA MET A 104 11.79 -8.83 -4.18
C MET A 104 13.24 -8.42 -3.86
N VAL A 105 13.82 -8.97 -2.80
CA VAL A 105 15.19 -8.65 -2.33
C VAL A 105 16.27 -8.93 -3.38
N PHE A 106 16.02 -9.85 -4.31
CA PHE A 106 16.97 -10.22 -5.37
C PHE A 106 16.92 -9.31 -6.60
N VAL A 107 16.10 -8.24 -6.60
CA VAL A 107 15.97 -7.30 -7.72
C VAL A 107 16.69 -5.99 -7.38
N PRO A 108 17.90 -5.72 -7.92
CA PRO A 108 18.74 -4.57 -7.53
C PRO A 108 18.04 -3.21 -7.71
N SER A 109 17.27 -3.04 -8.77
CA SER A 109 16.52 -1.80 -9.02
C SER A 109 15.46 -1.55 -7.94
N VAL A 110 14.79 -2.60 -7.46
CA VAL A 110 13.82 -2.52 -6.38
C VAL A 110 14.50 -2.16 -5.06
N LEU A 111 15.65 -2.76 -4.75
CA LEU A 111 16.45 -2.41 -3.58
C LEU A 111 16.81 -0.92 -3.56
N ALA A 112 17.24 -0.37 -4.70
CA ALA A 112 17.58 1.06 -4.80
C ALA A 112 16.37 1.96 -4.55
N VAL A 113 15.20 1.62 -5.15
CA VAL A 113 13.95 2.36 -4.96
C VAL A 113 13.53 2.35 -3.48
N PHE A 114 13.59 1.20 -2.81
CA PHE A 114 13.21 1.10 -1.40
C PHE A 114 14.22 1.77 -0.45
N ALA A 115 15.51 1.82 -0.81
CA ALA A 115 16.49 2.62 -0.07
C ALA A 115 16.15 4.12 -0.13
N VAL A 116 15.76 4.63 -1.30
CA VAL A 116 15.27 6.02 -1.46
C VAL A 116 14.00 6.24 -0.65
N LEU A 117 13.05 5.31 -0.71
CA LEU A 117 11.80 5.38 0.07
C LEU A 117 12.07 5.47 1.58
N ALA A 118 13.03 4.71 2.12
CA ALA A 118 13.41 4.79 3.54
C ALA A 118 13.94 6.18 3.91
N VAL A 119 14.70 6.81 3.02
CA VAL A 119 15.17 8.20 3.22
C VAL A 119 13.99 9.17 3.21
N VAL A 120 13.12 9.08 2.21
CA VAL A 120 11.92 9.94 2.09
C VAL A 120 11.04 9.79 3.33
N GLN A 121 10.79 8.58 3.80
CA GLN A 121 10.00 8.31 5.01
C GLN A 121 10.66 8.79 6.31
N THR A 122 11.97 9.09 6.30
CA THR A 122 12.67 9.69 7.46
C THR A 122 12.42 11.21 7.53
N LEU A 123 12.10 11.89 6.43
CA LEU A 123 11.93 13.34 6.36
C LEU A 123 10.84 13.88 7.30
N PRO A 124 9.66 13.26 7.46
CA PRO A 124 8.64 13.70 8.41
C PRO A 124 9.16 13.76 9.85
N PHE A 125 9.96 12.79 10.28
CA PHE A 125 10.59 12.77 11.60
C PHE A 125 11.64 13.88 11.76
N ALA A 126 12.37 14.19 10.69
CA ALA A 126 13.31 15.30 10.69
C ALA A 126 12.58 16.65 10.79
N ALA A 127 11.50 16.85 10.03
CA ALA A 127 10.69 18.05 10.06
C ALA A 127 10.02 18.26 11.44
N ASP A 128 9.45 17.22 12.01
CA ASP A 128 8.89 17.24 13.36
C ASP A 128 9.93 17.71 14.37
N ARG A 129 11.12 17.20 14.27
CA ARG A 129 12.21 17.56 15.18
C ARG A 129 12.72 19.00 14.99
N LEU A 130 12.76 19.45 13.73
CA LEU A 130 13.31 20.78 13.40
C LEU A 130 12.33 21.92 13.69
N VAL A 131 11.03 21.69 13.50
CA VAL A 131 9.99 22.71 13.57
C VAL A 131 9.03 22.47 14.73
N ALA A 132 8.40 21.31 14.79
CA ALA A 132 7.37 21.01 15.77
C ALA A 132 7.91 21.01 17.21
N ALA A 133 9.12 20.50 17.43
CA ALA A 133 9.74 20.47 18.75
C ALA A 133 9.97 21.87 19.36
N ARG A 134 10.01 22.92 18.53
CA ARG A 134 10.27 24.30 18.94
C ARG A 134 9.00 25.10 19.22
N SER A 135 7.91 24.77 18.54
CA SER A 135 6.68 25.56 18.58
C SER A 135 5.82 25.30 19.81
N GLY A 136 5.82 24.09 20.35
CA GLY A 136 4.94 23.71 21.47
C GLY A 136 3.43 23.85 21.18
N SER A 137 3.03 24.47 20.10
CA SER A 137 1.66 24.74 19.70
C SER A 137 0.94 23.46 19.23
N VAL A 138 -0.39 23.45 19.29
CA VAL A 138 -1.24 22.40 18.67
C VAL A 138 -0.99 22.30 17.18
N CYS A 139 -0.78 23.43 16.47
CA CYS A 139 -0.48 23.44 15.04
C CYS A 139 0.81 22.66 14.71
N SER A 140 1.72 22.52 15.67
CA SER A 140 2.94 21.73 15.47
C SER A 140 2.68 20.25 15.22
N THR A 141 1.51 19.75 15.63
CA THR A 141 1.10 18.35 15.38
C THR A 141 0.83 18.08 13.90
N LEU A 142 0.61 19.12 13.09
CA LEU A 142 0.38 19.01 11.64
C LEU A 142 1.68 18.83 10.83
N VAL A 143 2.85 19.13 11.41
CA VAL A 143 4.13 19.09 10.70
C VAL A 143 4.44 17.67 10.18
N TYR A 144 4.31 16.67 11.03
CA TYR A 144 4.59 15.28 10.68
C TYR A 144 3.68 14.76 9.56
N PRO A 145 2.33 14.81 9.67
CA PRO A 145 1.43 14.29 8.64
C PRO A 145 1.53 15.05 7.31
N VAL A 146 1.72 16.38 7.33
CA VAL A 146 1.87 17.18 6.10
C VAL A 146 3.11 16.77 5.31
N VAL A 147 4.24 16.60 5.97
CA VAL A 147 5.50 16.19 5.31
C VAL A 147 5.45 14.72 4.89
N LEU A 148 4.76 13.86 5.65
CA LEU A 148 4.56 12.47 5.28
C LEU A 148 3.79 12.37 3.95
N VAL A 149 2.62 13.01 3.86
CA VAL A 149 1.77 12.99 2.67
C VAL A 149 2.49 13.59 1.45
N CYS A 150 3.22 14.69 1.66
CA CYS A 150 4.06 15.27 0.59
C CYS A 150 5.09 14.25 0.09
N GLY A 151 5.77 13.56 0.99
CA GLY A 151 6.76 12.53 0.64
C GLY A 151 6.14 11.34 -0.09
N GLU A 152 4.99 10.85 0.37
CA GLU A 152 4.23 9.77 -0.29
C GLU A 152 3.83 10.16 -1.72
N CYS A 153 3.24 11.34 -1.89
CA CYS A 153 2.82 11.84 -3.20
C CYS A 153 4.01 12.02 -4.14
N LEU A 154 5.08 12.67 -3.71
CA LEU A 154 6.29 12.86 -4.52
C LEU A 154 6.93 11.52 -4.91
N PHE A 155 6.98 10.57 -4.00
CA PHE A 155 7.50 9.25 -4.32
C PHE A 155 6.64 8.54 -5.37
N THR A 156 5.32 8.55 -5.23
CA THR A 156 4.39 7.98 -6.21
C THR A 156 4.56 8.60 -7.60
N GLN A 157 4.73 9.92 -7.68
CA GLN A 157 4.85 10.64 -8.95
C GLN A 157 6.23 10.50 -9.61
N LEU A 158 7.31 10.44 -8.83
CA LEU A 158 8.67 10.50 -9.34
C LEU A 158 9.33 9.13 -9.51
N ALA A 159 9.00 8.16 -8.66
CA ALA A 159 9.65 6.85 -8.68
C ALA A 159 9.17 5.94 -9.82
N ASN A 160 8.05 6.28 -10.47
CA ASN A 160 7.37 5.43 -11.47
C ASN A 160 7.18 3.98 -10.97
N PHE A 161 6.91 3.86 -9.67
CA PHE A 161 6.76 2.58 -8.96
C PHE A 161 5.34 2.42 -8.37
N GLY A 162 4.37 3.15 -8.93
CA GLY A 162 3.02 3.23 -8.38
C GLY A 162 2.99 3.83 -6.96
N ASP A 163 1.91 3.61 -6.25
CA ASP A 163 1.69 4.18 -4.92
C ASP A 163 2.15 3.26 -3.76
N TYR A 164 3.25 2.54 -3.96
CA TYR A 164 3.86 1.71 -2.92
C TYR A 164 4.37 2.56 -1.75
N GLY A 165 4.15 2.05 -0.54
CA GLY A 165 4.61 2.69 0.69
C GLY A 165 3.68 3.77 1.25
N VAL A 166 2.51 3.99 0.66
CA VAL A 166 1.48 4.91 1.18
C VAL A 166 0.80 4.29 2.40
N LEU A 167 0.89 5.00 3.53
CA LEU A 167 0.45 4.52 4.85
C LEU A 167 -1.06 4.24 4.90
N GLY A 168 -1.85 5.02 4.17
CA GLY A 168 -3.31 4.92 4.15
C GLY A 168 -3.83 3.55 3.74
N PHE A 169 -3.15 2.82 2.87
CA PHE A 169 -3.56 1.47 2.44
C PHE A 169 -3.64 0.47 3.60
N THR A 170 -2.91 0.71 4.68
CA THR A 170 -3.00 -0.11 5.90
C THR A 170 -4.39 -0.13 6.52
N GLN A 171 -5.29 0.78 6.14
CA GLN A 171 -6.63 0.95 6.72
C GLN A 171 -7.76 0.38 5.84
N HIS A 172 -7.46 -0.43 4.83
CA HIS A 172 -8.42 -0.95 3.84
C HIS A 172 -9.68 -1.63 4.46
N GLY A 173 -9.56 -2.22 5.65
CA GLY A 173 -10.67 -2.85 6.37
C GLY A 173 -11.52 -1.89 7.21
N PHE A 174 -11.09 -0.63 7.40
CA PHE A 174 -11.85 0.34 8.20
C PHE A 174 -12.69 1.25 7.33
N LEU A 175 -13.77 0.72 6.78
CA LEU A 175 -14.60 1.37 5.76
C LEU A 175 -15.04 2.81 6.09
N PRO A 176 -15.46 3.18 7.33
CA PRO A 176 -15.80 4.59 7.62
C PRO A 176 -14.66 5.55 7.36
N LEU A 177 -13.41 5.16 7.69
CA LEU A 177 -12.23 5.97 7.41
C LEU A 177 -11.86 5.96 5.92
N VAL A 178 -11.97 4.80 5.27
CA VAL A 178 -11.66 4.62 3.84
C VAL A 178 -12.53 5.53 2.96
N GLN A 179 -13.78 5.87 3.39
CA GLN A 179 -14.64 6.78 2.63
C GLN A 179 -14.02 8.17 2.43
N LEU A 180 -13.08 8.59 3.28
CA LEU A 180 -12.32 9.83 3.10
C LEU A 180 -11.57 9.84 1.75
N ALA A 181 -11.18 8.66 1.25
CA ALA A 181 -10.49 8.55 -0.03
C ALA A 181 -11.34 9.04 -1.22
N SER A 182 -12.68 9.04 -1.11
CA SER A 182 -13.55 9.64 -2.14
C SER A 182 -13.42 11.16 -2.26
N VAL A 183 -12.76 11.81 -1.29
CA VAL A 183 -12.56 13.27 -1.24
C VAL A 183 -11.09 13.65 -1.47
N THR A 184 -10.18 12.94 -0.82
CA THR A 184 -8.76 13.29 -0.72
C THR A 184 -7.80 12.27 -1.33
N GLY A 185 -8.33 11.17 -1.88
CA GLY A 185 -7.54 10.00 -2.18
C GLY A 185 -7.03 9.31 -0.91
N VAL A 186 -6.25 8.27 -1.08
CA VAL A 186 -5.62 7.52 0.03
C VAL A 186 -4.76 8.42 0.93
N TYR A 187 -4.27 9.53 0.42
CA TYR A 187 -3.41 10.48 1.13
C TYR A 187 -4.10 11.13 2.34
N GLY A 188 -5.41 11.40 2.28
CA GLY A 188 -6.15 11.89 3.44
C GLY A 188 -6.24 10.86 4.57
N VAL A 189 -6.33 9.58 4.22
CA VAL A 189 -6.29 8.48 5.19
C VAL A 189 -4.91 8.41 5.85
N SER A 190 -3.83 8.47 5.06
CA SER A 190 -2.45 8.60 5.58
C SER A 190 -2.32 9.77 6.55
N PHE A 191 -2.88 10.93 6.17
CA PHE A 191 -2.86 12.13 6.99
C PHE A 191 -3.52 11.92 8.36
N VAL A 192 -4.74 11.37 8.40
CA VAL A 192 -5.48 11.15 9.67
C VAL A 192 -4.73 10.18 10.58
N VAL A 193 -4.21 9.09 10.04
CA VAL A 193 -3.41 8.11 10.79
C VAL A 193 -2.16 8.77 11.39
N ALA A 194 -1.39 9.47 10.55
CA ALA A 194 -0.17 10.15 10.94
C ALA A 194 -0.43 11.31 11.92
N TRP A 195 -1.52 12.07 11.72
CA TRP A 195 -1.90 13.16 12.63
C TRP A 195 -2.28 12.65 14.00
N THR A 196 -3.03 11.56 14.09
CA THR A 196 -3.35 10.90 15.36
C THR A 196 -2.09 10.55 16.14
N ALA A 197 -1.12 9.93 15.47
CA ALA A 197 0.16 9.60 16.09
C ALA A 197 0.92 10.86 16.57
N SER A 198 0.89 11.93 15.78
CA SER A 198 1.52 13.21 16.14
C SER A 198 0.86 13.86 17.34
N VAL A 199 -0.48 13.87 17.42
CA VAL A 199 -1.25 14.38 18.56
C VAL A 199 -0.99 13.53 19.81
N ALA A 200 -0.98 12.21 19.69
CA ALA A 200 -0.67 11.31 20.80
C ALA A 200 0.75 11.56 21.34
N HIS A 201 1.73 11.71 20.44
CA HIS A 201 3.10 12.06 20.82
C HIS A 201 3.19 13.43 21.51
N TRP A 202 2.47 14.43 20.98
CA TRP A 202 2.40 15.78 21.56
C TRP A 202 1.77 15.77 22.97
N ALA A 203 0.68 15.01 23.17
CA ALA A 203 0.02 14.83 24.46
C ALA A 203 0.94 14.10 25.45
N TRP A 204 1.65 13.06 24.99
CA TRP A 204 2.65 12.35 25.80
C TRP A 204 3.76 13.28 26.28
N GLY A 205 4.23 14.18 25.43
CA GLY A 205 5.21 15.20 25.82
C GLY A 205 4.77 16.10 26.96
N ARG A 206 3.44 16.21 27.19
CA ARG A 206 2.79 16.98 28.29
C ARG A 206 2.31 16.11 29.42
N GLY A 207 2.73 14.84 29.46
CA GLY A 207 2.30 13.90 30.52
C GLY A 207 0.79 13.67 30.54
N PHE A 208 0.11 13.85 29.41
CA PHE A 208 -1.35 13.72 29.25
C PHE A 208 -2.15 14.63 30.20
N ARG A 209 -1.58 15.75 30.68
CA ARG A 209 -2.26 16.69 31.54
C ARG A 209 -3.41 17.37 30.80
N TRP A 210 -4.66 17.02 31.12
CA TRP A 210 -5.87 17.45 30.42
C TRP A 210 -5.95 18.96 30.19
N ARG A 211 -5.64 19.76 31.18
CA ARG A 211 -5.67 21.24 31.08
C ARG A 211 -4.76 21.76 29.97
N GLU A 212 -3.64 21.10 29.70
CA GLU A 212 -2.65 21.51 28.70
C GLU A 212 -3.00 20.97 27.29
N ILE A 213 -3.66 19.82 27.22
CA ILE A 213 -3.91 19.15 25.93
C ILE A 213 -5.34 19.31 25.42
N ARG A 214 -6.32 19.73 26.25
CA ARG A 214 -7.76 19.70 25.93
C ARG A 214 -8.12 20.35 24.60
N ARG A 215 -7.55 21.52 24.27
CA ARG A 215 -7.85 22.21 22.99
C ARG A 215 -7.42 21.39 21.79
N GLY A 216 -6.20 20.86 21.80
CA GLY A 216 -5.69 20.04 20.72
C GLY A 216 -6.39 18.67 20.61
N ALA A 217 -6.68 18.06 21.77
CA ALA A 217 -7.42 16.81 21.83
C ALA A 217 -8.86 16.97 21.31
N LEU A 218 -9.54 18.06 21.66
CA LEU A 218 -10.91 18.34 21.18
C LEU A 218 -10.93 18.64 19.67
N VAL A 219 -9.97 19.41 19.16
CA VAL A 219 -9.86 19.66 17.71
C VAL A 219 -9.62 18.36 16.96
N TRP A 220 -8.65 17.55 17.41
CA TRP A 220 -8.38 16.24 16.80
C TRP A 220 -9.61 15.32 16.86
N ALA A 221 -10.24 15.21 18.05
CA ALA A 221 -11.42 14.36 18.23
C ALA A 221 -12.60 14.83 17.36
N GLY A 222 -12.84 16.14 17.27
CA GLY A 222 -13.89 16.73 16.44
C GLY A 222 -13.68 16.45 14.94
N VAL A 223 -12.45 16.65 14.43
CA VAL A 223 -12.14 16.37 13.03
C VAL A 223 -12.23 14.87 12.76
N THR A 224 -11.69 14.02 13.63
CA THR A 224 -11.77 12.57 13.45
C THR A 224 -13.23 12.08 13.50
N ALA A 225 -14.03 12.58 14.45
CA ALA A 225 -15.46 12.28 14.53
C ALA A 225 -16.21 12.74 13.27
N LEU A 226 -15.89 13.91 12.73
CA LEU A 226 -16.45 14.41 11.48
C LEU A 226 -16.10 13.48 10.30
N VAL A 227 -14.83 13.07 10.17
CA VAL A 227 -14.37 12.17 9.11
C VAL A 227 -15.09 10.83 9.20
N LEU A 228 -15.11 10.22 10.39
CA LEU A 228 -15.76 8.90 10.58
C LEU A 228 -17.28 8.99 10.44
N GLY A 229 -17.88 10.07 10.94
CA GLY A 229 -19.32 10.34 10.80
C GLY A 229 -19.74 10.55 9.35
N ALA A 230 -19.00 11.39 8.61
CA ALA A 230 -19.25 11.59 7.17
C ALA A 230 -19.05 10.29 6.38
N GLY A 231 -18.02 9.50 6.72
CA GLY A 231 -17.81 8.17 6.12
C GLY A 231 -18.96 7.21 6.44
N GLY A 232 -19.44 7.19 7.68
CA GLY A 232 -20.63 6.42 8.07
C GLY A 232 -21.88 6.83 7.32
N VAL A 233 -22.15 8.13 7.20
CA VAL A 233 -23.26 8.68 6.41
C VAL A 233 -23.14 8.25 4.94
N ARG A 234 -21.94 8.35 4.34
CA ARG A 234 -21.75 7.91 2.95
C ARG A 234 -22.05 6.42 2.75
N LEU A 235 -21.63 5.58 3.70
CA LEU A 235 -21.91 4.14 3.66
C LEU A 235 -23.40 3.79 3.74
N VAL A 236 -24.21 4.64 4.36
CA VAL A 236 -25.66 4.44 4.50
C VAL A 236 -26.43 5.11 3.36
N CYS A 237 -26.14 6.40 3.09
CA CYS A 237 -26.93 7.20 2.14
C CYS A 237 -26.59 6.90 0.67
N PHE A 238 -25.39 6.38 0.38
CA PHE A 238 -24.95 6.02 -0.98
C PHE A 238 -24.76 4.50 -1.10
N ALA A 239 -25.58 3.73 -0.43
CA ALA A 239 -25.52 2.27 -0.49
C ALA A 239 -25.63 1.78 -1.95
N PRO A 240 -24.91 0.71 -2.33
CA PRO A 240 -25.03 0.10 -3.65
C PRO A 240 -26.47 -0.32 -3.94
N THR A 241 -26.87 -0.29 -5.21
CA THR A 241 -28.19 -0.78 -5.64
C THR A 241 -28.35 -2.26 -5.34
N THR A 242 -29.61 -2.72 -5.27
CA THR A 242 -29.95 -4.12 -5.11
C THR A 242 -29.81 -4.92 -6.40
N ASP A 243 -29.87 -4.23 -7.57
CA ASP A 243 -29.66 -4.86 -8.86
C ASP A 243 -28.20 -5.27 -9.01
N THR A 244 -27.96 -6.52 -9.31
CA THR A 244 -26.62 -7.08 -9.42
C THR A 244 -26.41 -7.84 -10.71
N VAL A 245 -25.14 -7.98 -11.11
CA VAL A 245 -24.72 -8.88 -12.17
C VAL A 245 -23.79 -9.94 -11.60
N ARG A 246 -24.06 -11.20 -11.95
CA ARG A 246 -23.17 -12.29 -11.59
C ARG A 246 -21.91 -12.25 -12.42
N VAL A 247 -20.77 -12.08 -11.75
CA VAL A 247 -19.42 -12.06 -12.33
C VAL A 247 -18.66 -13.29 -11.89
N ALA A 248 -17.92 -13.91 -12.80
CA ALA A 248 -17.00 -14.99 -12.49
C ALA A 248 -15.56 -14.60 -12.87
N GLY A 249 -14.68 -14.55 -11.89
CA GLY A 249 -13.23 -14.55 -12.11
C GLY A 249 -12.74 -15.99 -12.09
N ILE A 250 -12.03 -16.43 -13.12
CA ILE A 250 -11.59 -17.82 -13.25
C ILE A 250 -10.08 -17.89 -13.43
N SER A 251 -9.45 -18.92 -12.85
CA SER A 251 -8.08 -19.33 -13.17
C SER A 251 -8.07 -20.76 -13.70
N ALA A 252 -7.09 -21.11 -14.50
CA ALA A 252 -6.87 -22.49 -14.89
C ALA A 252 -6.52 -23.34 -13.67
N GLY A 253 -6.92 -24.59 -13.68
CA GLY A 253 -6.60 -25.53 -12.61
C GLY A 253 -5.11 -25.86 -12.60
N ARG A 254 -4.58 -26.15 -11.41
CA ARG A 254 -3.16 -26.50 -11.20
C ARG A 254 -2.70 -27.70 -12.02
N ALA A 255 -3.62 -28.62 -12.36
CA ALA A 255 -3.31 -29.74 -13.24
C ALA A 255 -2.94 -29.27 -14.66
N ALA A 256 -3.68 -28.28 -15.21
CA ALA A 256 -3.42 -27.70 -16.52
C ALA A 256 -2.11 -26.88 -16.53
N GLU A 257 -1.84 -26.12 -15.46
CA GLU A 257 -0.57 -25.40 -15.30
C GLU A 257 0.61 -26.36 -15.31
N ARG A 258 0.58 -27.37 -14.43
CA ARG A 258 1.64 -28.40 -14.39
C ARG A 258 1.79 -29.17 -15.70
N ALA A 259 0.71 -29.37 -16.45
CA ALA A 259 0.77 -30.00 -17.76
C ALA A 259 1.50 -29.10 -18.78
N THR A 260 1.18 -27.80 -18.79
CA THR A 260 1.84 -26.79 -19.63
C THR A 260 3.33 -26.68 -19.28
N GLU A 261 3.67 -26.55 -18.00
CA GLU A 261 5.06 -26.45 -17.54
C GLU A 261 5.89 -27.68 -17.94
N ARG A 262 5.36 -28.88 -17.70
CA ARG A 262 6.03 -30.14 -18.10
C ARG A 262 6.23 -30.23 -19.62
N ALA A 263 5.21 -29.87 -20.39
CA ALA A 263 5.30 -29.92 -21.86
C ALA A 263 6.33 -28.90 -22.39
N LEU A 264 6.38 -27.71 -21.84
CA LEU A 264 7.40 -26.70 -22.18
C LEU A 264 8.80 -27.16 -21.78
N HIS A 265 8.97 -27.65 -20.55
CA HIS A 265 10.25 -28.18 -20.08
C HIS A 265 10.76 -29.33 -20.97
N THR A 266 9.90 -30.27 -21.32
CA THR A 266 10.23 -31.37 -22.23
C THR A 266 10.64 -30.86 -23.63
N ALA A 267 10.08 -29.72 -24.06
CA ALA A 267 10.45 -29.05 -25.30
C ALA A 267 11.71 -28.15 -25.16
N GLY A 268 12.36 -28.12 -24.00
CA GLY A 268 13.50 -27.23 -23.71
C GLY A 268 13.12 -25.75 -23.68
N GLN A 269 11.85 -25.43 -23.34
CA GLN A 269 11.29 -24.09 -23.36
C GLN A 269 10.82 -23.66 -21.97
N GLU A 270 10.75 -22.35 -21.76
CA GLU A 270 10.33 -21.74 -20.50
C GLU A 270 9.51 -20.47 -20.79
N LEU A 271 8.41 -20.25 -20.05
CA LEU A 271 7.50 -19.10 -20.25
C LEU A 271 8.21 -17.75 -20.16
N TRP A 272 9.20 -17.63 -19.27
CA TRP A 272 9.98 -16.38 -19.07
C TRP A 272 11.12 -16.18 -20.07
N ARG A 273 11.30 -17.11 -21.05
CA ARG A 273 12.23 -16.97 -22.17
C ARG A 273 11.49 -16.80 -23.50
N PRO A 274 10.75 -15.71 -23.70
CA PRO A 274 9.84 -15.55 -24.83
C PRO A 274 10.55 -15.63 -26.19
N ARG A 275 11.81 -15.18 -26.28
CA ARG A 275 12.64 -15.32 -27.49
C ARG A 275 12.82 -16.76 -27.91
N ASN A 276 13.03 -17.66 -26.96
CA ASN A 276 13.23 -19.08 -27.25
C ASN A 276 11.92 -19.72 -27.71
N LEU A 277 10.81 -19.40 -27.02
CA LEU A 277 9.47 -19.89 -27.41
C LEU A 277 9.12 -19.54 -28.85
N VAL A 278 9.37 -18.31 -29.26
CA VAL A 278 9.02 -17.83 -30.60
C VAL A 278 9.90 -18.48 -31.69
N ARG A 279 11.13 -18.88 -31.34
CA ARG A 279 12.08 -19.53 -32.29
C ARG A 279 11.95 -21.05 -32.35
N ALA A 280 11.26 -21.66 -31.39
CA ALA A 280 11.03 -23.10 -31.37
C ALA A 280 9.99 -23.53 -32.41
N ASP A 281 9.86 -24.85 -32.60
CA ASP A 281 8.81 -25.40 -33.46
C ASP A 281 7.42 -24.93 -33.02
N PRO A 282 6.70 -24.15 -33.83
CA PRO A 282 5.40 -23.61 -33.46
C PRO A 282 4.34 -24.66 -33.13
N ARG A 283 4.44 -25.87 -33.71
CA ARG A 283 3.51 -26.97 -33.42
C ARG A 283 3.71 -27.47 -31.99
N ARG A 284 4.96 -27.68 -31.57
CA ARG A 284 5.32 -28.13 -30.22
C ARG A 284 4.95 -27.07 -29.17
N VAL A 285 5.26 -25.82 -29.44
CA VAL A 285 4.93 -24.72 -28.52
C VAL A 285 3.41 -24.58 -28.36
N ARG A 286 2.64 -24.62 -29.44
CA ARG A 286 1.17 -24.59 -29.36
C ARG A 286 0.60 -25.75 -28.56
N ALA A 287 1.09 -26.96 -28.79
CA ALA A 287 0.66 -28.12 -28.02
C ALA A 287 0.99 -27.98 -26.51
N ALA A 288 2.16 -27.43 -26.20
CA ALA A 288 2.58 -27.20 -24.81
C ALA A 288 1.75 -26.11 -24.10
N LEU A 289 1.33 -25.06 -24.80
CA LEU A 289 0.51 -23.97 -24.24
C LEU A 289 -0.99 -24.29 -24.17
N ALA A 290 -1.45 -25.34 -24.90
CA ALA A 290 -2.87 -25.66 -25.00
C ALA A 290 -3.55 -26.01 -23.68
N PRO A 291 -2.96 -26.78 -22.74
CA PRO A 291 -3.70 -27.24 -21.55
C PRO A 291 -4.30 -26.11 -20.71
N VAL A 292 -3.57 -25.01 -20.50
CA VAL A 292 -4.06 -23.85 -19.74
C VAL A 292 -5.15 -23.12 -20.54
N ALA A 293 -4.93 -22.88 -21.83
CA ALA A 293 -5.90 -22.19 -22.69
C ALA A 293 -7.21 -22.98 -22.80
N ASP A 294 -7.14 -24.30 -22.97
CA ASP A 294 -8.30 -25.19 -23.06
C ASP A 294 -9.09 -25.23 -21.75
N ASP A 295 -8.40 -25.26 -20.62
CA ASP A 295 -9.01 -25.27 -19.31
C ASP A 295 -9.74 -23.94 -19.00
N LEU A 296 -9.14 -22.79 -19.34
CA LEU A 296 -9.78 -21.48 -19.21
C LEU A 296 -11.02 -21.35 -20.12
N VAL A 297 -10.95 -21.84 -21.35
CA VAL A 297 -12.11 -21.87 -22.25
C VAL A 297 -13.23 -22.75 -21.68
N ALA A 298 -12.90 -23.94 -21.18
CA ALA A 298 -13.87 -24.82 -20.54
C ALA A 298 -14.47 -24.22 -19.27
N ALA A 299 -13.66 -23.57 -18.44
CA ALA A 299 -14.12 -22.86 -17.25
C ALA A 299 -15.03 -21.67 -17.61
N THR A 300 -14.74 -20.95 -18.69
CA THR A 300 -15.60 -19.89 -19.22
C THR A 300 -17.00 -20.41 -19.56
N ASP A 301 -17.10 -21.51 -20.30
CA ASP A 301 -18.42 -22.11 -20.63
C ASP A 301 -19.15 -22.60 -19.39
N ARG A 302 -18.44 -23.19 -18.43
CA ARG A 302 -19.00 -23.68 -17.16
C ARG A 302 -19.62 -22.55 -16.35
N GLU A 303 -18.86 -21.46 -16.10
CA GLU A 303 -19.34 -20.36 -15.26
C GLU A 303 -20.42 -19.53 -15.97
N ALA A 304 -20.30 -19.31 -17.27
CA ALA A 304 -21.33 -18.64 -18.05
C ALA A 304 -22.64 -19.47 -18.14
N ARG A 305 -22.54 -20.82 -18.18
CA ARG A 305 -23.70 -21.73 -18.06
C ARG A 305 -24.33 -21.63 -16.68
N ALA A 306 -23.53 -21.47 -15.62
CA ALA A 306 -23.98 -21.27 -14.24
C ALA A 306 -24.58 -19.87 -13.97
N GLY A 307 -24.68 -19.03 -15.01
CA GLY A 307 -25.36 -17.73 -14.96
C GLY A 307 -24.45 -16.53 -14.90
N ALA A 308 -23.12 -16.68 -14.93
CA ALA A 308 -22.21 -15.55 -15.03
C ALA A 308 -22.42 -14.79 -16.35
N ARG A 309 -22.63 -13.47 -16.24
CA ARG A 309 -22.80 -12.55 -17.38
C ARG A 309 -21.53 -11.82 -17.75
N ILE A 310 -20.57 -11.80 -16.85
CA ILE A 310 -19.23 -11.27 -17.07
C ILE A 310 -18.23 -12.32 -16.55
N VAL A 311 -17.30 -12.74 -17.41
CA VAL A 311 -16.22 -13.67 -17.03
C VAL A 311 -14.90 -12.97 -17.20
N VAL A 312 -14.01 -13.05 -16.21
CA VAL A 312 -12.70 -12.41 -16.21
C VAL A 312 -11.60 -13.46 -16.05
N TRP A 313 -10.68 -13.49 -17.00
CA TRP A 313 -9.47 -14.30 -16.95
C TRP A 313 -8.37 -13.60 -16.15
N PRO A 314 -7.40 -14.35 -15.60
CA PRO A 314 -6.23 -13.74 -14.97
C PRO A 314 -5.20 -13.33 -16.01
N GLU A 315 -4.27 -12.50 -15.58
CA GLU A 315 -3.17 -12.00 -16.42
C GLU A 315 -2.22 -13.13 -16.82
N THR A 316 -1.86 -13.19 -18.10
CA THR A 316 -0.79 -14.03 -18.71
C THR A 316 -0.80 -15.52 -18.36
N GLN A 317 -1.83 -16.04 -17.68
CA GLN A 317 -1.91 -17.47 -17.40
C GLN A 317 -2.05 -18.28 -18.70
N ALA A 318 -2.86 -17.81 -19.65
CA ALA A 318 -2.86 -18.33 -21.01
C ALA A 318 -1.69 -17.75 -21.81
N GLY A 319 -0.94 -18.59 -22.50
CA GLY A 319 0.04 -18.19 -23.50
C GLY A 319 -0.47 -18.52 -24.91
N VAL A 320 -0.21 -17.65 -25.89
CA VAL A 320 -0.59 -17.89 -27.28
C VAL A 320 0.43 -17.29 -28.25
N LEU A 321 0.80 -18.05 -29.28
CA LEU A 321 1.58 -17.52 -30.40
C LEU A 321 0.72 -16.57 -31.25
N ALA A 322 1.34 -15.60 -31.93
CA ALA A 322 0.65 -14.55 -32.68
C ALA A 322 -0.36 -15.11 -33.70
N ASP A 323 -0.02 -16.19 -34.39
CA ASP A 323 -0.87 -16.88 -35.37
C ASP A 323 -2.06 -17.64 -34.71
N GLY A 324 -1.97 -17.97 -33.44
CA GLY A 324 -3.02 -18.64 -32.65
C GLY A 324 -4.05 -17.70 -32.03
N ARG A 325 -3.79 -16.38 -31.98
CA ARG A 325 -4.63 -15.38 -31.32
C ARG A 325 -6.09 -15.42 -31.78
N GLN A 326 -6.30 -15.42 -33.12
CA GLN A 326 -7.66 -15.42 -33.68
C GLN A 326 -8.42 -16.70 -33.33
N ARG A 327 -7.74 -17.85 -33.31
CA ARG A 327 -8.34 -19.14 -32.94
C ARG A 327 -8.78 -19.13 -31.46
N LEU A 328 -7.95 -18.63 -30.55
CA LEU A 328 -8.31 -18.51 -29.13
C LEU A 328 -9.53 -17.60 -28.96
N LEU A 329 -9.49 -16.40 -29.52
CA LEU A 329 -10.59 -15.44 -29.44
C LEU A 329 -11.87 -15.93 -30.12
N GLY A 330 -11.76 -16.70 -31.21
CA GLY A 330 -12.91 -17.33 -31.87
C GLY A 330 -13.62 -18.36 -30.99
N ARG A 331 -12.88 -19.20 -30.25
CA ARG A 331 -13.44 -20.14 -29.26
C ARG A 331 -14.17 -19.42 -28.14
N VAL A 332 -13.58 -18.33 -27.61
CA VAL A 332 -14.21 -17.51 -26.57
C VAL A 332 -15.45 -16.79 -27.12
N ALA A 333 -15.40 -16.29 -28.36
CA ALA A 333 -16.52 -15.64 -29.02
C ALA A 333 -17.72 -16.58 -29.23
N GLU A 334 -17.49 -17.84 -29.50
CA GLU A 334 -18.54 -18.86 -29.60
C GLU A 334 -19.27 -19.03 -28.25
N ILE A 335 -18.49 -19.14 -27.15
CA ILE A 335 -19.07 -19.24 -25.80
C ILE A 335 -19.82 -17.96 -25.44
N ALA A 336 -19.20 -16.79 -25.67
CA ALA A 336 -19.81 -15.48 -25.39
C ALA A 336 -21.18 -15.34 -26.07
N ARG A 337 -21.30 -15.73 -27.36
CA ARG A 337 -22.58 -15.75 -28.09
C ARG A 337 -23.57 -16.78 -27.51
N LYS A 338 -23.12 -18.02 -27.31
CA LYS A 338 -23.97 -19.11 -26.83
C LYS A 338 -24.53 -18.83 -25.43
N ARG A 339 -23.76 -18.19 -24.56
CA ARG A 339 -24.11 -17.92 -23.16
C ARG A 339 -24.59 -16.49 -22.92
N ARG A 340 -24.55 -15.62 -23.92
CA ARG A 340 -24.86 -14.19 -23.81
C ARG A 340 -24.06 -13.51 -22.67
N ALA A 341 -22.74 -13.76 -22.63
CA ALA A 341 -21.85 -13.26 -21.61
C ALA A 341 -20.74 -12.40 -22.20
N TYR A 342 -20.32 -11.39 -21.47
CA TYR A 342 -19.07 -10.67 -21.71
C TYR A 342 -17.91 -11.50 -21.20
N VAL A 343 -16.84 -11.62 -21.96
CA VAL A 343 -15.64 -12.35 -21.54
C VAL A 343 -14.43 -11.45 -21.68
N ASN A 344 -13.84 -11.05 -20.56
CA ASN A 344 -12.58 -10.31 -20.53
C ASN A 344 -11.43 -11.32 -20.43
N THR A 345 -10.87 -11.68 -21.58
CA THR A 345 -9.71 -12.57 -21.66
C THR A 345 -8.43 -11.79 -21.38
N ALA A 346 -7.42 -12.44 -20.79
CA ALA A 346 -6.06 -11.92 -20.74
C ALA A 346 -5.06 -13.03 -21.02
N PHE A 347 -4.01 -12.71 -21.79
CA PHE A 347 -3.04 -13.70 -22.22
C PHE A 347 -1.68 -13.09 -22.60
N ALA A 348 -0.63 -13.90 -22.45
CA ALA A 348 0.68 -13.59 -23.00
C ALA A 348 0.67 -13.87 -24.52
N LEU A 349 0.81 -12.82 -25.32
CA LEU A 349 0.90 -12.92 -26.78
C LEU A 349 2.37 -12.95 -27.21
N TYR A 350 2.84 -14.12 -27.63
CA TYR A 350 4.20 -14.29 -28.11
C TYR A 350 4.33 -13.86 -29.57
N THR A 351 5.22 -12.90 -29.84
CA THR A 351 5.41 -12.25 -31.16
C THR A 351 6.84 -12.41 -31.66
N PRO A 352 7.08 -12.45 -32.98
CA PRO A 352 8.42 -12.62 -33.53
C PRO A 352 9.36 -11.41 -33.30
N GLN A 353 8.80 -10.23 -33.00
CA GLN A 353 9.58 -9.00 -32.75
C GLN A 353 9.92 -8.86 -31.25
N PRO A 354 11.11 -8.34 -30.91
CA PRO A 354 11.45 -8.00 -29.54
C PRO A 354 10.42 -7.06 -28.89
N PRO A 355 10.16 -7.21 -27.60
CA PRO A 355 10.71 -8.14 -26.62
C PRO A 355 10.10 -9.55 -26.64
N TYR A 356 9.47 -9.94 -27.74
CA TYR A 356 8.92 -11.28 -28.06
C TYR A 356 7.65 -11.66 -27.28
N VAL A 357 7.14 -10.81 -26.40
CA VAL A 357 5.90 -11.04 -25.67
C VAL A 357 5.18 -9.71 -25.41
N ARG A 358 3.84 -9.75 -25.52
CA ARG A 358 2.93 -8.66 -25.13
C ARG A 358 1.94 -9.20 -24.12
N ASN A 359 1.59 -8.39 -23.16
CA ASN A 359 0.56 -8.68 -22.17
C ASN A 359 -0.75 -8.04 -22.62
N VAL A 360 -1.70 -8.86 -23.05
CA VAL A 360 -2.88 -8.38 -23.77
C VAL A 360 -4.15 -8.82 -23.06
N ALA A 361 -5.08 -7.89 -22.83
CA ALA A 361 -6.47 -8.21 -22.51
C ALA A 361 -7.37 -7.90 -23.71
N ALA A 362 -8.44 -8.70 -23.85
CA ALA A 362 -9.44 -8.51 -24.90
C ALA A 362 -10.85 -8.76 -24.37
N LEU A 363 -11.73 -7.78 -24.53
CA LEU A 363 -13.14 -7.89 -24.15
C LEU A 363 -13.95 -8.42 -25.34
N VAL A 364 -14.53 -9.60 -25.17
CA VAL A 364 -15.45 -10.24 -26.11
C VAL A 364 -16.89 -10.01 -25.64
N THR A 365 -17.74 -9.49 -26.53
CA THR A 365 -19.14 -9.17 -26.23
C THR A 365 -20.07 -10.38 -26.44
N PRO A 366 -21.32 -10.32 -25.94
CA PRO A 366 -22.33 -11.38 -26.18
C PRO A 366 -22.66 -11.64 -27.67
N GLU A 367 -22.33 -10.71 -28.57
CA GLU A 367 -22.44 -10.89 -30.02
C GLU A 367 -21.24 -11.67 -30.60
N GLY A 368 -20.26 -12.01 -29.76
CA GLY A 368 -19.04 -12.69 -30.16
C GLY A 368 -18.05 -11.78 -30.88
N LYS A 369 -18.13 -10.47 -30.68
CA LYS A 369 -17.19 -9.49 -31.25
C LYS A 369 -16.14 -9.13 -30.22
N VAL A 370 -14.90 -8.96 -30.64
CA VAL A 370 -13.85 -8.35 -29.83
C VAL A 370 -14.08 -6.83 -29.82
N ALA A 371 -14.68 -6.32 -28.76
CA ALA A 371 -15.01 -4.92 -28.65
C ALA A 371 -13.78 -4.03 -28.49
N ARG A 372 -12.84 -4.44 -27.66
CA ARG A 372 -11.60 -3.71 -27.35
C ARG A 372 -10.47 -4.67 -27.03
N THR A 373 -9.25 -4.22 -27.29
CA THR A 373 -8.01 -4.85 -26.81
C THR A 373 -7.21 -3.82 -26.03
N TYR A 374 -6.48 -4.30 -25.03
CA TYR A 374 -5.64 -3.49 -24.18
C TYR A 374 -4.30 -4.16 -23.96
N ASP A 375 -3.21 -3.44 -24.15
CA ASP A 375 -1.88 -3.87 -23.78
C ASP A 375 -1.52 -3.24 -22.44
N LYS A 376 -0.93 -4.03 -21.53
CA LYS A 376 -0.48 -3.53 -20.21
C LYS A 376 0.38 -2.28 -20.36
N THR A 377 -0.05 -1.20 -19.73
CA THR A 377 0.60 0.11 -19.85
C THR A 377 1.87 0.19 -19.01
N HIS A 378 1.82 -0.38 -17.79
CA HIS A 378 2.93 -0.37 -16.85
C HIS A 378 3.40 -1.83 -16.59
N PRO A 379 4.26 -2.40 -17.42
CA PRO A 379 4.96 -3.63 -17.07
C PRO A 379 5.77 -3.42 -15.79
N THR A 380 5.84 -4.44 -14.93
CA THR A 380 6.72 -4.38 -13.76
C THR A 380 8.19 -4.40 -14.20
N PRO A 381 9.14 -3.94 -13.37
CA PRO A 381 10.57 -3.98 -13.71
C PRO A 381 11.11 -5.38 -14.03
N MET A 382 10.37 -6.43 -13.66
CA MET A 382 10.73 -7.82 -13.93
C MET A 382 10.13 -8.39 -15.23
N GLU A 383 9.20 -7.65 -15.86
CA GLU A 383 8.50 -8.08 -17.06
C GLU A 383 9.16 -7.50 -18.32
N PRO A 384 9.84 -8.30 -19.14
CA PRO A 384 10.44 -7.85 -20.40
C PRO A 384 9.36 -7.72 -21.50
N MET A 385 8.35 -6.88 -21.26
CA MET A 385 7.19 -6.69 -22.16
C MET A 385 7.16 -5.28 -22.73
N THR A 386 6.54 -5.14 -23.92
CA THR A 386 6.31 -3.82 -24.52
C THR A 386 5.20 -3.09 -23.76
N PRO A 387 5.44 -1.87 -23.22
CA PRO A 387 4.41 -1.04 -22.64
C PRO A 387 3.29 -0.70 -23.64
N GLY A 388 2.04 -0.71 -23.15
CA GLY A 388 0.89 -0.25 -23.91
C GLY A 388 0.87 1.28 -24.09
N LYS A 389 -0.14 1.77 -24.82
CA LYS A 389 -0.25 3.20 -25.17
C LYS A 389 -0.86 4.09 -24.07
N GLY A 390 -1.23 3.53 -22.92
CA GLY A 390 -1.76 4.28 -21.79
C GLY A 390 -3.24 4.71 -21.91
N ALA A 391 -3.98 4.22 -22.90
CA ALA A 391 -5.40 4.51 -23.07
C ALA A 391 -6.27 3.38 -22.49
N VAL A 392 -7.09 3.69 -21.50
CA VAL A 392 -8.01 2.72 -20.89
C VAL A 392 -9.23 2.50 -21.79
N PRO A 393 -9.45 1.29 -22.33
CA PRO A 393 -10.60 1.02 -23.18
C PRO A 393 -11.88 0.86 -22.36
N VAL A 394 -12.95 1.49 -22.82
CA VAL A 394 -14.28 1.40 -22.22
C VAL A 394 -15.31 0.96 -23.25
N THR A 395 -16.23 0.07 -22.84
CA THR A 395 -17.28 -0.50 -23.68
C THR A 395 -18.62 -0.39 -22.98
N GLY A 396 -19.67 0.06 -23.68
CA GLY A 396 -21.03 0.06 -23.15
C GLY A 396 -21.58 -1.36 -22.99
N SER A 397 -22.38 -1.57 -21.93
CA SER A 397 -23.08 -2.81 -21.69
C SER A 397 -24.42 -2.57 -20.97
N PRO A 398 -25.32 -3.54 -20.89
CA PRO A 398 -26.52 -3.45 -20.04
C PRO A 398 -26.20 -3.28 -18.55
N TYR A 399 -24.98 -3.60 -18.14
CA TYR A 399 -24.49 -3.53 -16.76
C TYR A 399 -23.70 -2.24 -16.49
N GLY A 400 -23.87 -1.21 -17.31
CA GLY A 400 -23.09 -0.01 -17.30
C GLY A 400 -21.84 -0.11 -18.19
N ARG A 401 -20.97 0.88 -18.13
CA ARG A 401 -19.73 0.93 -18.93
C ARG A 401 -18.65 0.06 -18.27
N LEU A 402 -18.08 -0.84 -19.06
CA LEU A 402 -17.04 -1.79 -18.65
C LEU A 402 -15.67 -1.29 -19.11
N ALA A 403 -14.71 -1.22 -18.19
CA ALA A 403 -13.32 -0.90 -18.51
C ALA A 403 -12.39 -2.08 -18.21
N THR A 404 -11.19 -2.07 -18.79
CA THR A 404 -10.15 -3.06 -18.54
C THR A 404 -8.80 -2.40 -18.39
N VAL A 405 -8.07 -2.77 -17.33
CA VAL A 405 -6.63 -2.54 -17.14
C VAL A 405 -5.98 -3.84 -16.68
N ILE A 406 -4.66 -3.93 -16.65
CA ILE A 406 -3.98 -5.18 -16.27
C ILE A 406 -3.10 -4.96 -15.03
N CYS A 407 -3.43 -5.69 -13.95
CA CYS A 407 -2.60 -5.89 -12.75
C CYS A 407 -2.01 -4.59 -12.18
N TYR A 408 -0.71 -4.39 -12.36
CA TYR A 408 0.06 -3.24 -11.87
C TYR A 408 -0.42 -1.89 -12.40
N ASP A 409 -1.13 -1.84 -13.51
CA ASP A 409 -1.78 -0.62 -14.01
C ASP A 409 -2.72 0.01 -12.99
N ALA A 410 -3.35 -0.81 -12.11
CA ALA A 410 -4.25 -0.33 -11.07
C ALA A 410 -3.53 0.46 -9.95
N ASP A 411 -2.20 0.38 -9.86
CA ASP A 411 -1.40 1.11 -8.88
C ASP A 411 -1.06 2.54 -9.33
N PHE A 412 -1.48 2.93 -10.55
CA PHE A 412 -1.26 4.25 -11.12
C PHE A 412 -2.55 5.08 -11.14
N PRO A 413 -2.75 6.00 -10.17
CA PRO A 413 -3.98 6.77 -10.05
C PRO A 413 -4.39 7.51 -11.34
N GLY A 414 -3.41 8.08 -12.06
CA GLY A 414 -3.66 8.78 -13.31
C GLY A 414 -4.24 7.92 -14.42
N LEU A 415 -3.84 6.63 -14.49
CA LEU A 415 -4.41 5.68 -15.43
C LEU A 415 -5.84 5.28 -15.01
N MET A 416 -6.04 5.00 -13.72
CA MET A 416 -7.34 4.60 -13.17
C MET A 416 -8.39 5.71 -13.29
N ARG A 417 -7.97 6.97 -13.25
CA ARG A 417 -8.82 8.14 -13.47
C ARG A 417 -9.46 8.14 -14.85
N GLN A 418 -8.75 7.69 -15.90
CA GLN A 418 -9.29 7.63 -17.26
C GLN A 418 -10.57 6.78 -17.37
N ALA A 419 -10.67 5.71 -16.56
CA ALA A 419 -11.89 4.91 -16.47
C ALA A 419 -13.03 5.72 -15.83
N ALA A 420 -12.73 6.47 -14.77
CA ALA A 420 -13.71 7.33 -14.12
C ALA A 420 -14.19 8.47 -15.03
N ASP A 421 -13.28 9.12 -15.77
CA ASP A 421 -13.60 10.20 -16.71
C ASP A 421 -14.52 9.73 -17.86
N GLN A 422 -14.58 8.41 -18.09
CA GLN A 422 -15.45 7.76 -19.07
C GLN A 422 -16.67 7.10 -18.41
N ASP A 423 -17.05 7.47 -17.19
CA ASP A 423 -18.21 6.95 -16.45
C ASP A 423 -18.27 5.42 -16.35
N THR A 424 -17.13 4.80 -16.11
CA THR A 424 -17.04 3.34 -15.93
C THR A 424 -17.83 2.92 -14.69
N ALA A 425 -18.73 1.95 -14.85
CA ALA A 425 -19.47 1.33 -13.75
C ALA A 425 -18.68 0.18 -13.10
N LEU A 426 -18.02 -0.62 -13.93
CA LEU A 426 -17.23 -1.78 -13.50
C LEU A 426 -15.90 -1.83 -14.24
N ILE A 427 -14.82 -1.90 -13.50
CA ILE A 427 -13.47 -2.13 -14.04
C ILE A 427 -13.03 -3.57 -13.80
N MET A 428 -12.56 -4.23 -14.83
CA MET A 428 -12.01 -5.58 -14.80
C MET A 428 -10.49 -5.52 -14.81
N VAL A 429 -9.85 -6.20 -13.86
CA VAL A 429 -8.41 -6.18 -13.67
C VAL A 429 -7.86 -7.61 -13.66
N PRO A 430 -7.56 -8.20 -14.85
CA PRO A 430 -6.72 -9.37 -14.93
C PRO A 430 -5.40 -9.15 -14.19
N ALA A 431 -4.96 -10.11 -13.39
CA ALA A 431 -3.76 -9.98 -12.59
C ALA A 431 -3.01 -11.30 -12.42
N ASN A 432 -1.71 -11.19 -12.16
CA ASN A 432 -0.83 -12.29 -11.81
C ASN A 432 0.10 -11.81 -10.70
N ASP A 433 -0.10 -12.34 -9.51
CA ASP A 433 0.71 -12.02 -8.35
C ASP A 433 1.73 -13.14 -8.07
N TRP A 434 2.22 -13.23 -6.85
CA TRP A 434 3.07 -14.32 -6.37
C TRP A 434 2.97 -14.41 -4.85
N ALA A 435 3.40 -15.55 -4.29
CA ALA A 435 3.38 -15.78 -2.85
C ALA A 435 4.13 -14.69 -2.09
N GLY A 436 3.53 -14.16 -1.03
CA GLY A 436 4.02 -13.02 -0.24
C GLY A 436 3.57 -11.65 -0.77
N PHE A 437 2.94 -11.59 -1.94
CA PHE A 437 2.42 -10.35 -2.54
C PHE A 437 0.90 -10.40 -2.76
N GLU A 438 0.32 -11.57 -2.62
CA GLU A 438 -1.04 -11.94 -3.01
C GLU A 438 -2.15 -11.03 -2.48
N SER A 439 -2.03 -10.53 -1.25
CA SER A 439 -3.07 -9.73 -0.60
C SER A 439 -2.95 -8.21 -0.85
N LEU A 440 -1.77 -7.72 -1.21
CA LEU A 440 -1.50 -6.28 -1.31
C LEU A 440 -2.34 -5.57 -2.36
N HIS A 441 -2.45 -6.14 -3.55
CA HIS A 441 -3.24 -5.56 -4.62
C HIS A 441 -4.75 -5.66 -4.36
N ALA A 442 -5.21 -6.74 -3.69
CA ALA A 442 -6.60 -6.85 -3.25
C ALA A 442 -6.99 -5.73 -2.27
N GLN A 443 -6.09 -5.36 -1.36
CA GLN A 443 -6.28 -4.23 -0.43
C GLN A 443 -6.37 -2.88 -1.16
N ARG A 444 -5.58 -2.69 -2.21
CA ARG A 444 -5.61 -1.46 -3.04
C ARG A 444 -6.88 -1.34 -3.85
N ALA A 445 -7.44 -2.46 -4.33
CA ALA A 445 -8.72 -2.47 -5.04
C ALA A 445 -9.83 -1.77 -4.25
N VAL A 446 -9.83 -1.91 -2.90
CA VAL A 446 -10.77 -1.22 -2.01
C VAL A 446 -10.69 0.30 -2.18
N PHE A 447 -9.47 0.85 -2.16
CA PHE A 447 -9.28 2.29 -2.29
C PHE A 447 -9.62 2.79 -3.69
N ARG A 448 -9.19 2.09 -4.75
CA ARG A 448 -9.50 2.48 -6.14
C ARG A 448 -11.00 2.55 -6.39
N SER A 449 -11.77 1.60 -5.83
CA SER A 449 -13.23 1.64 -5.93
C SER A 449 -13.82 2.86 -5.22
N VAL A 450 -13.34 3.21 -4.04
CA VAL A 450 -13.84 4.36 -3.27
C VAL A 450 -13.40 5.70 -3.88
N GLU A 451 -12.16 5.81 -4.32
CA GLU A 451 -11.58 7.00 -4.94
C GLU A 451 -12.31 7.40 -6.21
N TYR A 452 -12.64 6.43 -7.05
CA TYR A 452 -13.20 6.68 -8.37
C TYR A 452 -14.69 6.37 -8.48
N GLY A 453 -15.28 5.74 -7.49
CA GLY A 453 -16.72 5.49 -7.39
C GLY A 453 -17.26 4.43 -8.33
N TYR A 454 -16.44 3.49 -8.80
CA TYR A 454 -16.82 2.34 -9.61
C TYR A 454 -16.64 1.02 -8.87
N ALA A 455 -17.32 -0.04 -9.31
CA ALA A 455 -17.03 -1.38 -8.86
C ALA A 455 -15.76 -1.93 -9.54
N MET A 456 -15.06 -2.86 -8.88
CA MET A 456 -13.88 -3.51 -9.44
C MET A 456 -13.96 -5.03 -9.28
N VAL A 457 -13.59 -5.77 -10.33
CA VAL A 457 -13.34 -7.20 -10.27
C VAL A 457 -11.89 -7.45 -10.69
N ARG A 458 -11.09 -7.83 -9.71
CA ARG A 458 -9.69 -8.21 -9.91
C ARG A 458 -9.58 -9.73 -9.88
N GLN A 459 -9.28 -10.34 -11.01
CA GLN A 459 -9.01 -11.78 -11.10
C GLN A 459 -7.51 -12.01 -11.15
N SER A 460 -6.96 -12.60 -10.09
CA SER A 460 -5.53 -12.84 -9.97
C SER A 460 -5.21 -14.33 -9.94
N VAL A 461 -4.33 -14.79 -10.82
CA VAL A 461 -3.60 -16.04 -10.62
C VAL A 461 -2.45 -15.79 -9.66
N HIS A 462 -2.05 -16.79 -8.87
CA HIS A 462 -1.03 -16.73 -7.83
C HIS A 462 -1.26 -15.63 -6.77
N GLY A 463 -2.54 -15.22 -6.58
CA GLY A 463 -2.92 -14.16 -5.66
C GLY A 463 -4.38 -14.26 -5.22
N VAL A 464 -4.84 -13.21 -4.57
CA VAL A 464 -6.22 -13.08 -4.11
C VAL A 464 -7.07 -12.39 -5.17
N ALA A 465 -8.03 -13.12 -5.74
CA ALA A 465 -9.07 -12.55 -6.58
C ALA A 465 -10.12 -11.85 -5.72
N THR A 466 -10.61 -10.68 -6.14
CA THR A 466 -11.48 -9.83 -5.33
C THR A 466 -12.51 -9.12 -6.20
N ALA A 467 -13.76 -9.08 -5.73
CA ALA A 467 -14.82 -8.19 -6.24
C ALA A 467 -15.15 -7.16 -5.16
N VAL A 468 -15.12 -5.87 -5.53
CA VAL A 468 -15.29 -4.75 -4.60
C VAL A 468 -16.32 -3.78 -5.17
N ASP A 469 -17.25 -3.30 -4.36
CA ASP A 469 -18.19 -2.25 -4.76
C ASP A 469 -17.58 -0.84 -4.59
N HIS A 470 -18.30 0.19 -5.07
CA HIS A 470 -17.85 1.59 -5.03
C HIS A 470 -17.69 2.18 -3.61
N GLN A 471 -18.12 1.46 -2.58
CA GLN A 471 -17.91 1.82 -1.18
C GLN A 471 -16.72 1.08 -0.54
N GLY A 472 -16.03 0.24 -1.32
CA GLY A 472 -14.91 -0.55 -0.83
C GLY A 472 -15.32 -1.82 -0.08
N ARG A 473 -16.60 -2.22 -0.13
CA ARG A 473 -17.04 -3.48 0.46
C ARG A 473 -16.60 -4.63 -0.43
N ILE A 474 -15.93 -5.60 0.14
CA ILE A 474 -15.54 -6.83 -0.55
C ILE A 474 -16.81 -7.68 -0.72
N ARG A 475 -17.24 -7.89 -1.96
CA ARG A 475 -18.44 -8.65 -2.36
C ARG A 475 -18.13 -10.12 -2.58
N GLY A 476 -16.89 -10.44 -2.88
CA GLY A 476 -16.38 -11.78 -3.02
C GLY A 476 -14.86 -11.79 -3.02
N MET A 477 -14.28 -12.89 -2.55
CA MET A 477 -12.84 -13.10 -2.50
C MET A 477 -12.53 -14.57 -2.70
N ALA A 478 -11.46 -14.88 -3.44
CA ALA A 478 -10.97 -16.22 -3.64
C ALA A 478 -9.43 -16.20 -3.63
N ASP A 479 -8.82 -17.09 -2.85
CA ASP A 479 -7.39 -17.23 -2.74
C ASP A 479 -6.91 -18.39 -3.63
N TYR A 480 -5.95 -18.10 -4.51
CA TYR A 480 -5.36 -19.09 -5.42
C TYR A 480 -4.65 -20.24 -4.66
N PHE A 481 -4.02 -19.95 -3.54
CA PHE A 481 -3.21 -20.93 -2.82
C PHE A 481 -4.03 -21.94 -2.01
N THR A 482 -5.32 -21.67 -1.81
CA THR A 482 -6.21 -22.54 -1.00
C THR A 482 -7.03 -23.53 -1.82
N ALA A 483 -6.99 -23.47 -3.15
CA ALA A 483 -7.78 -24.34 -4.03
C ALA A 483 -6.98 -24.85 -5.23
N ASP A 484 -7.34 -26.03 -5.76
CA ASP A 484 -6.76 -26.56 -7.00
C ASP A 484 -7.18 -25.76 -8.24
N ARG A 485 -8.34 -25.12 -8.17
CA ARG A 485 -8.88 -24.20 -9.17
C ARG A 485 -9.50 -23.01 -8.46
N GLN A 486 -8.92 -21.86 -8.62
CA GLN A 486 -9.51 -20.64 -8.11
C GLN A 486 -10.67 -20.20 -9.02
N THR A 487 -11.84 -20.00 -8.41
CA THR A 487 -12.99 -19.38 -9.08
C THR A 487 -13.62 -18.40 -8.11
N LEU A 488 -13.59 -17.11 -8.46
CA LEU A 488 -14.31 -16.05 -7.77
C LEU A 488 -15.70 -15.93 -8.39
N VAL A 489 -16.76 -16.16 -7.63
CA VAL A 489 -18.12 -15.84 -8.05
C VAL A 489 -18.68 -14.76 -7.14
N SER A 490 -19.19 -13.69 -7.73
CA SER A 490 -19.71 -12.55 -6.96
C SER A 490 -20.89 -11.90 -7.67
N GLU A 491 -21.83 -11.38 -6.88
CA GLU A 491 -22.89 -10.50 -7.33
C GLU A 491 -22.40 -9.03 -7.17
N VAL A 492 -22.13 -8.38 -8.29
CA VAL A 492 -21.62 -7.00 -8.32
C VAL A 492 -22.76 -6.04 -8.62
N PRO A 493 -22.94 -4.94 -7.86
CA PRO A 493 -23.99 -3.97 -8.09
C PRO A 493 -23.92 -3.36 -9.50
N VAL A 494 -25.07 -3.28 -10.16
CA VAL A 494 -25.25 -2.67 -11.49
C VAL A 494 -25.75 -1.25 -11.31
N GLN A 495 -24.85 -0.29 -11.34
CA GLN A 495 -25.21 1.11 -11.19
C GLN A 495 -24.23 2.00 -11.97
N PRO A 496 -24.64 3.20 -12.37
CA PRO A 496 -23.72 4.21 -12.87
C PRO A 496 -22.63 4.47 -11.83
N ARG A 497 -21.47 4.90 -12.27
CA ARG A 497 -20.39 5.34 -11.39
C ARG A 497 -20.89 6.40 -10.41
N THR A 498 -20.54 6.26 -9.14
CA THR A 498 -20.80 7.30 -8.14
C THR A 498 -19.76 8.39 -8.25
N ASP A 499 -20.16 9.62 -8.51
CA ASP A 499 -19.24 10.76 -8.54
C ASP A 499 -18.56 10.95 -7.19
N THR A 500 -17.26 11.20 -7.24
CA THR A 500 -16.43 11.50 -6.08
C THR A 500 -15.67 12.80 -6.28
N LEU A 501 -15.37 13.50 -5.19
CA LEU A 501 -14.57 14.72 -5.30
C LEU A 501 -13.16 14.39 -5.80
N TYR A 502 -12.58 13.28 -5.31
CA TYR A 502 -11.25 12.84 -5.74
C TYR A 502 -11.17 12.56 -7.25
N SER A 503 -12.18 11.94 -7.86
CA SER A 503 -12.18 11.70 -9.31
C SER A 503 -12.10 13.00 -10.13
N ARG A 504 -12.63 14.12 -9.58
CA ARG A 504 -12.60 15.45 -10.22
C ARG A 504 -11.30 16.21 -9.92
N THR A 505 -10.83 16.19 -8.67
CA THR A 505 -9.70 17.02 -8.21
C THR A 505 -8.36 16.29 -8.21
N GLY A 506 -8.35 14.95 -8.26
CA GLY A 506 -7.14 14.15 -8.15
C GLY A 506 -6.39 14.43 -6.84
N ASP A 507 -5.09 14.55 -6.93
CA ASP A 507 -4.18 14.67 -5.77
C ASP A 507 -4.13 16.08 -5.16
N LEU A 508 -5.19 16.89 -5.32
CA LEU A 508 -5.22 18.27 -4.79
C LEU A 508 -4.88 18.34 -3.30
N PHE A 509 -5.40 17.40 -2.49
CA PHE A 509 -5.08 17.34 -1.06
C PHE A 509 -3.58 17.13 -0.81
N ALA A 510 -2.95 16.24 -1.55
CA ALA A 510 -1.52 16.00 -1.43
C ALA A 510 -0.69 17.21 -1.90
N LEU A 511 -1.15 17.95 -2.93
CA LEU A 511 -0.53 19.20 -3.37
C LEU A 511 -0.65 20.29 -2.31
N LEU A 512 -1.78 20.39 -1.60
CA LEU A 512 -1.91 21.28 -0.44
C LEU A 512 -0.93 20.92 0.67
N CYS A 513 -0.73 19.63 0.92
CA CYS A 513 0.30 19.16 1.87
C CYS A 513 1.73 19.51 1.37
N ALA A 514 1.99 19.47 0.07
CA ALA A 514 3.26 19.91 -0.50
C ALA A 514 3.50 21.42 -0.23
N GLY A 515 2.49 22.25 -0.46
CA GLY A 515 2.52 23.68 -0.08
C GLY A 515 2.77 23.90 1.41
N GLY A 516 2.10 23.12 2.26
CA GLY A 516 2.33 23.12 3.72
C GLY A 516 3.76 22.71 4.09
N THR A 517 4.34 21.75 3.35
CA THR A 517 5.73 21.32 3.55
C THR A 517 6.71 22.44 3.22
N LEU A 518 6.48 23.20 2.15
CA LEU A 518 7.31 24.38 1.83
C LEU A 518 7.25 25.43 2.94
N LEU A 519 6.07 25.68 3.53
CA LEU A 519 5.92 26.55 4.70
C LEU A 519 6.72 26.04 5.90
N VAL A 520 6.66 24.73 6.18
CA VAL A 520 7.42 24.09 7.28
C VAL A 520 8.93 24.29 7.08
N VAL A 521 9.42 24.12 5.85
CA VAL A 521 10.83 24.34 5.50
C VAL A 521 11.21 25.82 5.70
N ALA A 522 10.38 26.76 5.23
CA ALA A 522 10.63 28.20 5.38
C ALA A 522 10.71 28.62 6.85
N LEU A 523 9.81 28.13 7.69
CA LEU A 523 9.82 28.37 9.14
C LEU A 523 11.06 27.78 9.81
N GLY A 524 11.50 26.59 9.39
CA GLY A 524 12.72 25.95 9.87
C GLY A 524 13.98 26.75 9.55
N VAL A 525 14.08 27.31 8.34
CA VAL A 525 15.20 28.15 7.89
C VAL A 525 15.23 29.49 8.65
N ARG A 526 14.08 30.17 8.75
CA ARG A 526 13.96 31.44 9.51
C ARG A 526 14.39 31.27 10.97
N GLY A 527 13.97 30.21 11.62
CA GLY A 527 14.33 29.93 13.01
C GLY A 527 15.83 29.59 13.20
N ARG A 528 16.53 29.16 12.16
CA ARG A 528 18.01 28.99 12.19
C ARG A 528 18.72 30.33 12.02
N ARG A 529 18.29 31.17 11.06
CA ARG A 529 18.89 32.50 10.82
C ARG A 529 18.76 33.43 12.02
N ALA A 530 17.60 33.44 12.69
CA ALA A 530 17.38 34.21 13.91
C ALA A 530 18.35 33.83 15.05
N ARG A 531 18.81 32.59 15.11
CA ARG A 531 19.81 32.15 16.12
C ARG A 531 21.26 32.46 15.72
N ALA A 532 21.56 32.47 14.43
CA ALA A 532 22.90 32.80 13.94
C ALA A 532 23.17 34.31 13.98
N GLY A 533 22.10 35.14 14.02
CA GLY A 533 22.19 36.60 14.05
C GLY A 533 22.17 37.25 15.45
N VAL A 534 22.15 36.47 16.55
CA VAL A 534 22.34 37.00 17.89
C VAL A 534 23.84 37.04 18.17
N PRO A 535 24.52 38.24 18.10
CA PRO A 535 25.92 38.35 18.51
C PRO A 535 26.00 37.93 19.98
N GLY A 536 26.92 37.03 20.29
CA GLY A 536 27.25 36.72 21.67
C GLY A 536 27.46 38.01 22.42
N ALA A 537 26.69 38.31 23.46
CA ALA A 537 26.98 39.36 24.40
C ALA A 537 28.33 38.99 25.03
N GLY A 538 29.39 39.53 24.43
CA GLY A 538 30.73 39.51 24.97
C GLY A 538 30.67 40.21 26.30
N GLY A 539 30.81 39.47 27.38
CA GLY A 539 31.02 40.02 28.66
C GLY A 539 32.41 40.63 28.78
N ASP A 540 32.52 41.90 28.47
CA ASP A 540 33.57 42.71 29.07
C ASP A 540 33.19 42.89 30.55
N ARG A 541 33.90 42.25 31.39
CA ARG A 541 34.00 42.63 32.80
C ARG A 541 35.37 43.24 33.02
N PRO A 542 35.44 44.47 33.59
CA PRO A 542 36.70 45.13 33.96
C PRO A 542 37.43 44.39 35.08
#